data_50afa0e6b9d61d32c4d71f921539d283
#
_entry.id   50afa0e6b9d61d32c4d71f921539d283
#
_cell.length_a   1.000
_cell.length_b   1.000
_cell.length_c   1.000
_cell.angle_alpha   90.00
_cell.angle_beta   90.00
_cell.angle_gamma   90.00
#
_symmetry.space_group_name_H-M   'P 1'
#
loop_
_entity.id
_entity.type
_entity.pdbx_description
1 polymer ?
#
loop_
_entity_poly.entity_id
_entity_poly.type
_entity_poly.pdbx_seq_one_letter_code
_entity_poly.pdbx_strand_id
1 'polypeptide(L)'
;MRITNVHHLPLAIVEAVKNDPYPHGQTGDISATSLIAPPQLVALRRQHEADLEEDAADRIWSLLGQSIHTILERAEPSAITERRLFAHCAGWRISGQADRIVPLDLEYETIHIEDYKTTSVWSVIDGVKPEWADQLHVLQWLAAENGYDVRGLSIVALLRDWSRNKAKDGGNYPQAPV
;
A
#
# COMPACT_ATOMS: atom_id res chain seq x y z
N MET A 1 -6.56 -18.03 8.03
CA MET A 1 -7.72 -17.29 7.49
C MET A 1 -8.38 -18.09 6.36
N ARG A 2 -9.71 -18.22 6.33
CA ARG A 2 -10.49 -18.94 5.32
C ARG A 2 -11.17 -17.93 4.38
N ILE A 3 -11.05 -18.13 3.06
CA ILE A 3 -11.78 -17.32 2.06
C ILE A 3 -13.07 -18.05 1.69
N THR A 4 -14.20 -17.36 1.87
CA THR A 4 -15.54 -17.79 1.46
C THR A 4 -15.92 -17.20 0.10
N ASN A 5 -16.99 -17.66 -0.51
CA ASN A 5 -17.54 -17.16 -1.76
C ASN A 5 -19.08 -17.14 -1.67
N VAL A 6 -19.60 -16.33 -0.76
CA VAL A 6 -21.04 -16.21 -0.50
C VAL A 6 -21.77 -15.61 -1.69
N HIS A 7 -21.11 -14.73 -2.44
CA HIS A 7 -21.67 -14.03 -3.59
C HIS A 7 -21.52 -14.79 -4.93
N HIS A 8 -21.06 -16.05 -4.89
CA HIS A 8 -20.90 -16.89 -6.08
C HIS A 8 -20.07 -16.24 -7.20
N LEU A 9 -18.97 -15.56 -6.83
CA LEU A 9 -18.05 -14.99 -7.79
C LEU A 9 -17.41 -16.08 -8.68
N PRO A 10 -17.03 -15.74 -9.92
CA PRO A 10 -16.31 -16.65 -10.80
C PRO A 10 -15.06 -17.23 -10.13
N LEU A 11 -14.80 -18.52 -10.36
CA LEU A 11 -13.68 -19.26 -9.74
C LEU A 11 -12.33 -18.55 -9.93
N ALA A 12 -12.09 -17.96 -11.12
CA ALA A 12 -10.85 -17.23 -11.40
C ALA A 12 -10.60 -16.08 -10.43
N ILE A 13 -11.66 -15.36 -10.02
CA ILE A 13 -11.56 -14.25 -9.04
C ILE A 13 -11.25 -14.82 -7.65
N VAL A 14 -11.96 -15.88 -7.25
CA VAL A 14 -11.76 -16.52 -5.94
C VAL A 14 -10.33 -17.04 -5.81
N GLU A 15 -9.83 -17.69 -6.84
CA GLU A 15 -8.46 -18.22 -6.85
C GLU A 15 -7.41 -17.09 -6.89
N ALA A 16 -7.67 -15.98 -7.59
CA ALA A 16 -6.79 -14.82 -7.57
C ALA A 16 -6.70 -14.19 -6.16
N VAL A 17 -7.82 -14.14 -5.44
CA VAL A 17 -7.86 -13.64 -4.04
C VAL A 17 -7.15 -14.58 -3.08
N LYS A 18 -7.27 -15.91 -3.26
CA LYS A 18 -6.61 -16.92 -2.41
C LYS A 18 -5.10 -16.98 -2.64
N ASN A 19 -4.68 -16.83 -3.89
CA ASN A 19 -3.29 -16.98 -4.32
C ASN A 19 -2.62 -15.59 -4.38
N ASP A 20 -2.75 -14.82 -3.30
CA ASP A 20 -2.04 -13.54 -3.18
C ASP A 20 -0.53 -13.77 -3.36
N PRO A 21 0.09 -13.24 -4.44
CA PRO A 21 1.50 -13.45 -4.72
C PRO A 21 2.43 -12.71 -3.75
N TYR A 22 1.89 -11.99 -2.78
CA TYR A 22 2.69 -11.28 -1.80
C TYR A 22 3.57 -12.27 -1.02
N PRO A 23 4.90 -12.12 -1.04
CA PRO A 23 5.80 -13.05 -0.38
C PRO A 23 5.70 -12.91 1.14
N HIS A 24 4.80 -13.68 1.75
CA HIS A 24 4.60 -13.72 3.20
C HIS A 24 5.87 -14.20 3.97
N GLY A 25 6.85 -14.79 3.28
CA GLY A 25 8.06 -15.37 3.88
C GLY A 25 9.25 -14.42 4.08
N GLN A 26 9.21 -13.19 3.56
CA GLN A 26 10.32 -12.22 3.67
C GLN A 26 9.97 -10.98 4.50
N THR A 27 8.96 -11.07 5.31
CA THR A 27 8.57 -9.98 6.21
C THR A 27 9.47 -9.97 7.44
N GLY A 28 9.66 -8.77 8.03
CA GLY A 28 10.20 -8.67 9.39
C GLY A 28 9.20 -9.18 10.43
N ASP A 29 9.52 -9.05 11.69
CA ASP A 29 8.62 -9.41 12.80
C ASP A 29 7.35 -8.55 12.80
N ILE A 30 7.50 -7.27 12.37
CA ILE A 30 6.43 -6.29 12.28
C ILE A 30 6.54 -5.58 10.93
N SER A 31 5.44 -5.52 10.17
CA SER A 31 5.37 -4.69 8.96
C SER A 31 5.03 -3.22 9.29
N ALA A 32 5.41 -2.29 8.40
CA ALA A 32 5.03 -0.88 8.52
C ALA A 32 3.52 -0.70 8.72
N THR A 33 2.71 -1.43 7.96
CA THR A 33 1.24 -1.42 8.07
C THR A 33 0.75 -1.94 9.44
N SER A 34 1.41 -2.97 9.99
CA SER A 34 1.07 -3.50 11.31
C SER A 34 1.50 -2.55 12.43
N LEU A 35 2.59 -1.81 12.23
CA LEU A 35 3.11 -0.86 13.21
C LEU A 35 2.16 0.32 13.44
N ILE A 36 1.52 0.81 12.37
CA ILE A 36 0.55 1.92 12.44
C ILE A 36 -0.88 1.47 12.81
N ALA A 37 -1.16 0.18 12.74
CA ALA A 37 -2.47 -0.36 13.12
C ALA A 37 -2.64 -0.40 14.65
N PRO A 38 -3.88 -0.35 15.18
CA PRO A 38 -4.12 -0.51 16.60
C PRO A 38 -3.49 -1.82 17.13
N PRO A 39 -2.60 -1.76 18.14
CA PRO A 39 -1.84 -2.93 18.58
C PRO A 39 -2.72 -4.11 19.05
N GLN A 40 -3.85 -3.81 19.69
CA GLN A 40 -4.81 -4.82 20.10
C GLN A 40 -5.41 -5.57 18.91
N LEU A 41 -5.73 -4.86 17.83
CA LEU A 41 -6.27 -5.46 16.62
C LEU A 41 -5.24 -6.40 15.97
N VAL A 42 -3.97 -5.98 15.92
CA VAL A 42 -2.87 -6.81 15.38
C VAL A 42 -2.69 -8.06 16.22
N ALA A 43 -2.68 -7.94 17.54
CA ALA A 43 -2.56 -9.08 18.47
C ALA A 43 -3.70 -10.07 18.30
N LEU A 44 -4.95 -9.61 18.29
CA LEU A 44 -6.14 -10.45 18.12
C LEU A 44 -6.16 -11.14 16.76
N ARG A 45 -5.81 -10.45 15.68
CA ARG A 45 -5.71 -11.05 14.34
C ARG A 45 -4.68 -12.18 14.30
N ARG A 46 -3.51 -11.99 14.90
CA ARG A 46 -2.48 -13.03 14.99
C ARG A 46 -2.94 -14.23 15.80
N GLN A 47 -3.59 -13.97 16.96
CA GLN A 47 -4.07 -15.02 17.86
C GLN A 47 -5.18 -15.87 17.23
N HIS A 48 -6.06 -15.28 16.43
CA HIS A 48 -7.24 -15.92 15.86
C HIS A 48 -7.14 -16.09 14.33
N GLU A 49 -5.95 -16.06 13.75
CA GLU A 49 -5.74 -16.13 12.30
C GLU A 49 -6.43 -17.34 11.66
N ALA A 50 -6.41 -18.50 12.34
CA ALA A 50 -7.05 -19.71 11.86
C ALA A 50 -8.58 -19.64 11.85
N ASP A 51 -9.16 -18.84 12.72
CA ASP A 51 -10.61 -18.68 12.89
C ASP A 51 -11.19 -17.55 12.03
N LEU A 52 -10.33 -16.71 11.43
CA LEU A 52 -10.78 -15.61 10.60
C LEU A 52 -11.32 -16.11 9.27
N GLU A 53 -12.48 -15.57 8.91
CA GLU A 53 -13.12 -15.77 7.61
C GLU A 53 -13.31 -14.42 6.93
N GLU A 54 -13.11 -14.38 5.62
CA GLU A 54 -13.33 -13.20 4.78
C GLU A 54 -13.95 -13.63 3.45
N ASP A 55 -14.91 -12.87 2.93
CA ASP A 55 -15.49 -13.21 1.63
C ASP A 55 -14.61 -12.69 0.49
N ALA A 56 -14.53 -13.46 -0.59
CA ALA A 56 -13.76 -13.07 -1.77
C ALA A 56 -14.22 -11.72 -2.34
N ALA A 57 -15.50 -11.35 -2.18
CA ALA A 57 -16.03 -10.07 -2.63
C ALA A 57 -15.42 -8.88 -1.87
N ASP A 58 -15.10 -9.04 -0.59
CA ASP A 58 -14.48 -7.99 0.22
C ASP A 58 -13.04 -7.67 -0.23
N ARG A 59 -12.39 -8.62 -0.93
CA ARG A 59 -11.03 -8.50 -1.43
C ARG A 59 -10.89 -7.99 -2.88
N ILE A 60 -12.00 -7.73 -3.56
CA ILE A 60 -11.98 -7.27 -4.97
C ILE A 60 -11.17 -5.99 -5.14
N TRP A 61 -11.32 -5.04 -4.22
CA TRP A 61 -10.60 -3.77 -4.30
C TRP A 61 -9.11 -3.91 -3.99
N SER A 62 -8.75 -4.86 -3.14
CA SER A 62 -7.34 -5.23 -2.89
C SER A 62 -6.71 -5.82 -4.15
N LEU A 63 -7.42 -6.75 -4.82
CA LEU A 63 -6.97 -7.34 -6.08
C LEU A 63 -6.77 -6.29 -7.18
N LEU A 64 -7.68 -5.31 -7.30
CA LEU A 64 -7.54 -4.19 -8.23
C LEU A 64 -6.29 -3.35 -7.89
N GLY A 65 -6.08 -3.03 -6.62
CA GLY A 65 -4.90 -2.30 -6.17
C GLY A 65 -3.61 -3.02 -6.55
N GLN A 66 -3.50 -4.31 -6.23
CA GLN A 66 -2.33 -5.14 -6.59
C GLN A 66 -2.07 -5.18 -8.10
N SER A 67 -3.14 -5.26 -8.91
CA SER A 67 -3.03 -5.23 -10.37
C SER A 67 -2.42 -3.93 -10.87
N ILE A 68 -2.82 -2.80 -10.29
CA ILE A 68 -2.30 -1.48 -10.63
C ILE A 68 -0.82 -1.37 -10.23
N HIS A 69 -0.44 -1.79 -9.00
CA HIS A 69 0.96 -1.82 -8.57
C HIS A 69 1.82 -2.64 -9.55
N THR A 70 1.38 -3.85 -9.93
CA THR A 70 2.07 -4.69 -10.90
C THR A 70 2.24 -4.02 -12.28
N ILE A 71 1.26 -3.24 -12.72
CA ILE A 71 1.34 -2.51 -13.99
C ILE A 71 2.35 -1.36 -13.88
N LEU A 72 2.28 -0.58 -12.79
CA LEU A 72 3.16 0.57 -12.56
C LEU A 72 4.62 0.14 -12.35
N GLU A 73 4.86 -0.96 -11.65
CA GLU A 73 6.18 -1.57 -11.49
C GLU A 73 6.85 -1.85 -12.84
N ARG A 74 6.10 -2.35 -13.82
CA ARG A 74 6.60 -2.68 -15.15
C ARG A 74 6.74 -1.48 -16.07
N ALA A 75 6.07 -0.38 -15.77
CA ALA A 75 6.01 0.79 -16.65
C ALA A 75 7.31 1.59 -16.65
N GLU A 76 8.11 1.55 -15.59
CA GLU A 76 9.36 2.29 -15.47
C GLU A 76 10.50 1.39 -14.94
N PRO A 77 11.15 0.62 -15.83
CA PRO A 77 12.20 -0.34 -15.43
C PRO A 77 13.44 0.30 -14.79
N SER A 78 13.64 1.63 -14.96
CA SER A 78 14.74 2.39 -14.37
C SER A 78 14.48 2.85 -12.94
N ALA A 79 13.23 2.83 -12.48
CA ALA A 79 12.89 3.17 -11.10
C ALA A 79 13.17 1.99 -10.16
N ILE A 80 13.43 2.31 -8.91
CA ILE A 80 13.47 1.28 -7.85
C ILE A 80 12.06 1.09 -7.36
N THR A 81 11.43 -0.02 -7.77
CA THR A 81 10.04 -0.34 -7.43
C THR A 81 9.95 -1.50 -6.47
N GLU A 82 8.86 -1.57 -5.69
CA GLU A 82 8.54 -2.66 -4.76
C GLU A 82 9.71 -3.02 -3.81
N ARG A 83 10.54 -2.02 -3.47
CA ARG A 83 11.72 -2.23 -2.64
C ARG A 83 11.33 -2.44 -1.19
N ARG A 84 11.64 -3.64 -0.68
CA ARG A 84 11.48 -3.94 0.74
C ARG A 84 12.69 -3.50 1.54
N LEU A 85 12.44 -2.70 2.57
CA LEU A 85 13.42 -2.16 3.49
C LEU A 85 13.25 -2.80 4.87
N PHE A 86 14.34 -2.91 5.62
CA PHE A 86 14.35 -3.48 6.95
C PHE A 86 15.17 -2.63 7.90
N ALA A 87 14.73 -2.54 9.16
CA ALA A 87 15.52 -1.96 10.25
C ALA A 87 15.21 -2.67 11.57
N HIS A 88 16.07 -2.50 12.55
CA HIS A 88 15.87 -3.04 13.89
C HIS A 88 15.54 -1.91 14.86
N CYS A 89 14.48 -2.08 15.65
CA CYS A 89 14.09 -1.17 16.70
C CYS A 89 13.58 -1.95 17.91
N ALA A 90 14.10 -1.67 19.10
CA ALA A 90 13.71 -2.29 20.35
C ALA A 90 13.66 -3.84 20.33
N GLY A 91 14.61 -4.47 19.62
CA GLY A 91 14.70 -5.92 19.48
C GLY A 91 13.78 -6.53 18.39
N TRP A 92 12.99 -5.72 17.68
CA TRP A 92 12.13 -6.14 16.59
C TRP A 92 12.74 -5.80 15.25
N ARG A 93 12.59 -6.70 14.28
CA ARG A 93 12.91 -6.43 12.88
C ARG A 93 11.66 -5.87 12.19
N ILE A 94 11.70 -4.57 11.90
CA ILE A 94 10.63 -3.85 11.20
C ILE A 94 10.87 -3.95 9.69
N SER A 95 9.81 -4.13 8.91
CA SER A 95 9.88 -4.13 7.46
C SER A 95 8.81 -3.24 6.83
N GLY A 96 9.15 -2.61 5.72
CA GLY A 96 8.22 -1.87 4.88
C GLY A 96 8.61 -2.02 3.42
N GLN A 97 7.65 -1.95 2.53
CA GLN A 97 7.86 -2.00 1.09
C GLN A 97 7.43 -0.66 0.52
N ALA A 98 8.38 0.02 -0.14
CA ALA A 98 8.11 1.24 -0.87
C ALA A 98 7.68 0.88 -2.29
N ASP A 99 6.55 1.42 -2.73
CA ASP A 99 6.02 1.15 -4.08
C ASP A 99 6.99 1.68 -5.13
N ARG A 100 7.50 2.89 -4.93
CA ARG A 100 8.47 3.51 -5.82
C ARG A 100 9.46 4.39 -5.05
N ILE A 101 10.73 4.23 -5.35
CA ILE A 101 11.82 5.09 -4.90
C ILE A 101 12.38 5.81 -6.11
N VAL A 102 12.30 7.14 -6.10
CA VAL A 102 12.80 8.01 -7.16
C VAL A 102 14.15 8.59 -6.74
N PRO A 103 15.25 8.19 -7.39
CA PRO A 103 16.53 8.83 -7.16
C PRO A 103 16.50 10.30 -7.60
N LEU A 104 17.06 11.18 -6.78
CA LEU A 104 17.18 12.62 -7.07
C LEU A 104 18.62 13.00 -7.46
N ASP A 105 19.57 12.07 -7.31
CA ASP A 105 20.98 12.21 -7.71
C ASP A 105 21.45 10.96 -8.47
N LEU A 106 22.67 11.04 -9.03
CA LEU A 106 23.28 9.96 -9.80
C LEU A 106 23.83 8.83 -8.91
N GLU A 107 24.03 9.09 -7.63
CA GLU A 107 24.59 8.16 -6.66
C GLU A 107 23.50 7.37 -5.94
N TYR A 108 22.22 7.73 -6.17
CA TYR A 108 21.04 7.11 -5.56
C TYR A 108 20.98 7.22 -4.03
N GLU A 109 21.70 8.18 -3.46
CA GLU A 109 21.70 8.42 -2.01
C GLU A 109 20.53 9.31 -1.59
N THR A 110 20.24 10.33 -2.42
CA THR A 110 19.13 11.26 -2.20
C THR A 110 17.88 10.78 -2.96
N ILE A 111 16.79 10.55 -2.24
CA ILE A 111 15.60 9.93 -2.81
C ILE A 111 14.29 10.66 -2.46
N HIS A 112 13.29 10.40 -3.28
CA HIS A 112 11.88 10.67 -3.02
C HIS A 112 11.13 9.34 -2.97
N ILE A 113 10.22 9.16 -2.01
CA ILE A 113 9.39 7.96 -1.88
C ILE A 113 7.97 8.28 -2.35
N GLU A 114 7.44 7.48 -3.24
CA GLU A 114 6.05 7.52 -3.71
C GLU A 114 5.32 6.26 -3.29
N ASP A 115 4.09 6.44 -2.81
CA ASP A 115 3.18 5.36 -2.41
C ASP A 115 1.89 5.49 -3.21
N TYR A 116 1.51 4.43 -3.92
CA TYR A 116 0.34 4.39 -4.79
C TYR A 116 -0.89 3.89 -4.04
N LYS A 117 -1.98 4.64 -4.12
CA LYS A 117 -3.26 4.26 -3.49
C LYS A 117 -4.38 4.22 -4.52
N THR A 118 -4.96 3.05 -4.74
CA THR A 118 -6.20 2.92 -5.52
C THR A 118 -7.39 3.11 -4.61
N THR A 119 -8.09 4.24 -4.73
CA THR A 119 -9.11 4.63 -3.77
C THR A 119 -10.31 5.32 -4.40
N SER A 120 -11.33 5.61 -3.60
CA SER A 120 -12.45 6.48 -3.98
C SER A 120 -12.07 7.95 -3.82
N VAL A 121 -12.62 8.82 -4.68
CA VAL A 121 -12.55 10.29 -4.54
C VAL A 121 -12.97 10.72 -3.12
N TRP A 122 -14.02 10.12 -2.59
CA TRP A 122 -14.56 10.46 -1.27
C TRP A 122 -13.61 10.16 -0.11
N SER A 123 -12.62 9.32 -0.35
CA SER A 123 -11.59 9.01 0.66
C SER A 123 -10.52 10.07 0.79
N VAL A 124 -10.42 11.01 -0.16
CA VAL A 124 -9.34 12.01 -0.24
C VAL A 124 -9.86 13.43 -0.41
N ILE A 125 -11.18 13.62 -0.51
CA ILE A 125 -11.78 14.93 -0.77
C ILE A 125 -11.50 15.95 0.35
N ASP A 126 -11.33 15.47 1.57
CA ASP A 126 -11.01 16.29 2.75
C ASP A 126 -9.51 16.26 3.11
N GLY A 127 -8.68 15.67 2.24
CA GLY A 127 -7.23 15.58 2.42
C GLY A 127 -6.71 14.15 2.53
N VAL A 128 -5.43 14.05 2.85
CA VAL A 128 -4.72 12.77 2.99
C VAL A 128 -5.14 12.09 4.29
N LYS A 129 -5.40 10.79 4.22
CA LYS A 129 -5.69 9.98 5.41
C LYS A 129 -4.46 9.89 6.32
N PRO A 130 -4.62 10.11 7.65
CA PRO A 130 -3.50 10.05 8.59
C PRO A 130 -2.70 8.74 8.50
N GLU A 131 -3.37 7.60 8.37
CA GLU A 131 -2.71 6.29 8.29
C GLU A 131 -1.81 6.14 7.06
N TRP A 132 -2.07 6.86 5.96
CA TRP A 132 -1.19 6.86 4.77
C TRP A 132 0.06 7.70 5.02
N ALA A 133 -0.10 8.85 5.68
CA ALA A 133 1.03 9.67 6.08
C ALA A 133 1.93 8.93 7.08
N ASP A 134 1.34 8.27 8.06
CA ASP A 134 2.07 7.47 9.05
C ASP A 134 2.84 6.33 8.38
N GLN A 135 2.24 5.64 7.40
CA GLN A 135 2.93 4.60 6.60
C GLN A 135 4.16 5.17 5.89
N LEU A 136 4.02 6.33 5.23
CA LEU A 136 5.14 6.99 4.55
C LEU A 136 6.25 7.42 5.52
N HIS A 137 5.92 7.91 6.71
CA HIS A 137 6.90 8.25 7.73
C HIS A 137 7.67 7.02 8.23
N VAL A 138 7.01 5.88 8.38
CA VAL A 138 7.69 4.61 8.71
C VAL A 138 8.62 4.19 7.55
N LEU A 139 8.19 4.33 6.29
CA LEU A 139 9.03 4.05 5.13
C LEU A 139 10.23 5.01 5.04
N GLN A 140 10.02 6.29 5.35
CA GLN A 140 11.10 7.28 5.44
C GLN A 140 12.14 6.88 6.46
N TRP A 141 11.72 6.50 7.67
CA TRP A 141 12.63 6.03 8.71
C TRP A 141 13.37 4.76 8.26
N LEU A 142 12.68 3.77 7.69
CA LEU A 142 13.30 2.57 7.15
C LEU A 142 14.33 2.90 6.07
N ALA A 143 14.04 3.83 5.17
CA ALA A 143 14.96 4.26 4.13
C ALA A 143 16.21 4.91 4.72
N ALA A 144 16.05 5.79 5.72
CA ALA A 144 17.16 6.41 6.41
C ALA A 144 18.07 5.38 7.11
N GLU A 145 17.51 4.36 7.76
CA GLU A 145 18.26 3.24 8.37
C GLU A 145 19.00 2.37 7.32
N ASN A 146 18.61 2.46 6.05
CA ASN A 146 19.26 1.80 4.92
C ASN A 146 20.21 2.74 4.15
N GLY A 147 20.52 3.93 4.68
CA GLY A 147 21.53 4.84 4.14
C GLY A 147 20.99 5.84 3.12
N TYR A 148 19.67 5.95 2.92
CA TYR A 148 19.08 6.94 2.01
C TYR A 148 18.81 8.28 2.71
N ASP A 149 19.06 9.39 2.00
CA ASP A 149 18.62 10.73 2.37
C ASP A 149 17.27 11.03 1.71
N VAL A 150 16.19 10.92 2.47
CA VAL A 150 14.81 11.09 1.94
C VAL A 150 14.43 12.56 1.94
N ARG A 151 14.31 13.16 0.75
CA ARG A 151 14.00 14.58 0.54
C ARG A 151 12.51 14.85 0.31
N GLY A 152 11.73 13.83 0.02
CA GLY A 152 10.29 14.00 -0.19
C GLY A 152 9.50 12.71 -0.08
N LEU A 153 8.22 12.88 0.23
CA LEU A 153 7.24 11.81 0.34
C LEU A 153 5.99 12.22 -0.45
N SER A 154 5.45 11.32 -1.25
CA SER A 154 4.21 11.56 -1.98
C SER A 154 3.26 10.38 -1.90
N ILE A 155 1.98 10.69 -1.80
CA ILE A 155 0.90 9.72 -2.03
C ILE A 155 0.27 10.05 -3.37
N VAL A 156 0.28 9.06 -4.26
CA VAL A 156 -0.34 9.16 -5.58
C VAL A 156 -1.64 8.39 -5.55
N ALA A 157 -2.76 9.09 -5.43
CA ALA A 157 -4.09 8.48 -5.30
C ALA A 157 -4.77 8.32 -6.66
N LEU A 158 -4.87 7.09 -7.18
CA LEU A 158 -5.65 6.76 -8.37
C LEU A 158 -7.13 6.63 -7.98
N LEU A 159 -7.94 7.56 -8.48
CA LEU A 159 -9.33 7.76 -8.07
C LEU A 159 -10.27 6.94 -8.96
N ARG A 160 -10.63 5.73 -8.53
CA ARG A 160 -11.39 4.74 -9.33
C ARG A 160 -12.81 5.17 -9.73
N ASP A 161 -13.39 6.10 -9.00
CA ASP A 161 -14.74 6.62 -9.21
C ASP A 161 -14.78 8.11 -9.59
N TRP A 162 -13.65 8.64 -10.07
CA TRP A 162 -13.57 10.02 -10.53
C TRP A 162 -14.50 10.27 -11.73
N SER A 163 -15.12 11.44 -11.76
CA SER A 163 -16.05 11.83 -12.80
C SER A 163 -15.70 13.20 -13.38
N ARG A 164 -15.45 13.25 -14.68
CA ARG A 164 -15.16 14.50 -15.40
C ARG A 164 -16.33 15.52 -15.27
N ASN A 165 -17.55 15.06 -15.19
CA ASN A 165 -18.70 15.96 -15.06
C ASN A 165 -18.72 16.63 -13.67
N LYS A 166 -18.46 15.86 -12.61
CA LYS A 166 -18.35 16.40 -11.26
C LYS A 166 -17.15 17.35 -11.10
N ALA A 167 -16.06 17.10 -11.78
CA ALA A 167 -14.90 17.99 -11.77
C ALA A 167 -15.23 19.37 -12.37
N LYS A 168 -16.11 19.44 -13.38
CA LYS A 168 -16.55 20.70 -13.99
C LYS A 168 -17.42 21.55 -13.06
N ASP A 169 -18.12 20.92 -12.11
CA ASP A 169 -18.97 21.61 -11.16
C ASP A 169 -18.17 22.39 -10.10
N GLY A 170 -16.86 22.16 -10.03
CA GLY A 170 -15.94 22.86 -9.12
C GLY A 170 -15.99 22.38 -7.67
N GLY A 171 -15.66 23.28 -6.74
CA GLY A 171 -15.58 22.96 -5.32
C GLY A 171 -14.35 22.14 -4.95
N ASN A 172 -14.46 21.26 -3.94
CA ASN A 172 -13.38 20.41 -3.44
C ASN A 172 -13.17 19.13 -4.26
N TYR A 173 -13.94 18.94 -5.35
CA TYR A 173 -13.80 17.75 -6.16
C TYR A 173 -12.50 17.79 -6.97
N PRO A 174 -11.67 16.71 -6.97
CA PRO A 174 -10.41 16.67 -7.71
C PRO A 174 -10.60 16.95 -9.20
N GLN A 175 -9.73 17.78 -9.76
CA GLN A 175 -9.79 18.17 -11.18
C GLN A 175 -9.23 17.10 -12.12
N ALA A 176 -8.49 16.13 -11.57
CA ALA A 176 -7.91 14.99 -12.28
C ALA A 176 -8.17 13.67 -11.53
N PRO A 177 -8.10 12.51 -12.22
CA PRO A 177 -8.29 11.21 -11.59
C PRO A 177 -7.10 10.71 -10.76
N VAL A 178 -6.03 11.50 -10.71
CA VAL A 178 -4.79 11.26 -9.94
C VAL A 178 -4.38 12.52 -9.23
#